data_8afa7f231a954cfb99db849877dfad26
#
_entry.id   8afa7f231a954cfb99db849877dfad26
#
_cell.length_a   1.000
_cell.length_b   1.000
_cell.length_c   1.000
_cell.angle_alpha   90.00
_cell.angle_beta   90.00
_cell.angle_gamma   90.00
#
_symmetry.space_group_name_H-M   'P 1'
#
loop_
_entity.id
_entity.type
_entity.pdbx_description
1 polymer ?
#
loop_
_entity_poly.entity_id
_entity_poly.type
_entity_poly.pdbx_seq_one_letter_code
_entity_poly.pdbx_strand_id
1 'polypeptide(L)'
;SKERNFAYYQLGLIYKDKFKEYTLSQNKLEQLLKQFPEDRLVLPTKYNLYKVYSLLGLSQSQAILKKDIIENHKDSRYAAILLNPELALLNNENSPQSLYNNLYTQFELGNYQEVIDGCDLQITRLDGDEIVPKLELLKATSRARLYGFEAYKEGLNFVALNYPSSLEGKKAAQMYSTIIPELANKAFVEDSTQTNFKVVFKFDRSEVEEINTFETALSTAVEEVDYFNLTVSRDGYNTNTIFVVVHGLKSVQGALGFVKILETENELIISKPYFGISSMNYQIVQIHKNAERYIKSIK
;
A
#
# COMPACT_ATOMS: atom_id res chain seq x y z
N SER A 1 24.56 -9.87 -11.61
CA SER A 1 23.08 -9.78 -11.73
C SER A 1 22.56 -8.97 -10.57
N LYS A 2 21.52 -8.16 -10.80
CA LYS A 2 20.87 -7.29 -9.78
C LYS A 2 20.43 -8.08 -8.53
N GLU A 3 20.00 -9.31 -8.69
CA GLU A 3 19.59 -10.19 -7.59
C GLU A 3 20.74 -10.56 -6.65
N ARG A 4 21.95 -10.77 -7.20
CA ARG A 4 23.14 -11.14 -6.40
C ARG A 4 23.63 -9.95 -5.57
N ASN A 5 23.57 -8.74 -6.12
CA ASN A 5 23.98 -7.51 -5.43
C ASN A 5 23.04 -7.25 -4.24
N PHE A 6 21.74 -7.38 -4.48
CA PHE A 6 20.73 -7.27 -3.44
C PHE A 6 20.88 -8.34 -2.35
N ALA A 7 21.21 -9.58 -2.72
CA ALA A 7 21.47 -10.65 -1.77
C ALA A 7 22.68 -10.35 -0.85
N TYR A 8 23.79 -9.83 -1.39
CA TYR A 8 24.94 -9.41 -0.57
C TYR A 8 24.55 -8.30 0.41
N TYR A 9 23.82 -7.31 -0.07
CA TYR A 9 23.31 -6.21 0.76
C TYR A 9 22.44 -6.72 1.91
N GLN A 10 21.42 -7.51 1.60
CA GLN A 10 20.51 -8.07 2.60
C GLN A 10 21.22 -8.96 3.61
N LEU A 11 22.14 -9.83 3.17
CA LEU A 11 22.95 -10.64 4.08
C LEU A 11 23.80 -9.77 5.02
N GLY A 12 24.40 -8.71 4.51
CA GLY A 12 25.13 -7.74 5.33
C GLY A 12 24.27 -7.13 6.42
N LEU A 13 23.04 -6.69 6.07
CA LEU A 13 22.09 -6.14 7.06
C LEU A 13 21.59 -7.19 8.06
N ILE A 14 21.29 -8.41 7.61
CA ILE A 14 20.85 -9.51 8.48
C ILE A 14 21.93 -9.84 9.51
N TYR A 15 23.19 -9.97 9.09
CA TYR A 15 24.30 -10.21 10.01
C TYR A 15 24.46 -9.06 11.01
N LYS A 16 24.36 -7.80 10.56
CA LYS A 16 24.45 -6.61 11.43
C LYS A 16 23.31 -6.55 12.44
N ASP A 17 22.06 -6.59 11.96
CA ASP A 17 20.91 -6.21 12.76
C ASP A 17 20.30 -7.38 13.53
N LYS A 18 20.28 -8.58 12.95
CA LYS A 18 19.65 -9.75 13.55
C LYS A 18 20.62 -10.61 14.34
N PHE A 19 21.77 -10.95 13.76
CA PHE A 19 22.72 -11.87 14.36
C PHE A 19 23.82 -11.17 15.17
N LYS A 20 24.00 -9.85 15.00
CA LYS A 20 25.08 -9.06 15.61
C LYS A 20 26.48 -9.58 15.26
N GLU A 21 26.57 -10.28 14.13
CA GLU A 21 27.82 -10.82 13.56
C GLU A 21 28.49 -9.79 12.66
N TYR A 22 29.07 -8.77 13.28
CA TYR A 22 29.56 -7.58 12.59
C TYR A 22 30.69 -7.88 11.59
N THR A 23 31.56 -8.86 11.88
CA THR A 23 32.59 -9.29 10.96
C THR A 23 32.04 -9.95 9.69
N LEU A 24 30.98 -10.76 9.83
CA LEU A 24 30.30 -11.33 8.67
C LEU A 24 29.55 -10.27 7.86
N SER A 25 28.93 -9.31 8.55
CA SER A 25 28.31 -8.14 7.93
C SER A 25 29.33 -7.34 7.11
N GLN A 26 30.45 -6.98 7.71
CA GLN A 26 31.57 -6.31 7.03
C GLN A 26 31.94 -7.02 5.74
N ASN A 27 32.21 -8.33 5.83
CA ASN A 27 32.63 -9.14 4.69
C ASN A 27 31.64 -9.08 3.53
N LYS A 28 30.31 -9.20 3.81
CA LYS A 28 29.28 -9.15 2.76
C LYS A 28 29.15 -7.77 2.14
N LEU A 29 29.19 -6.72 2.94
CA LEU A 29 29.11 -5.34 2.45
C LEU A 29 30.36 -4.94 1.63
N GLU A 30 31.55 -5.32 2.09
CA GLU A 30 32.81 -5.10 1.33
C GLU A 30 32.82 -5.88 0.01
N GLN A 31 32.32 -7.13 -0.01
CA GLN A 31 32.18 -7.91 -1.23
C GLN A 31 31.27 -7.21 -2.25
N LEU A 32 30.17 -6.59 -1.82
CA LEU A 32 29.30 -5.82 -2.70
C LEU A 32 30.07 -4.66 -3.34
N LEU A 33 30.72 -3.82 -2.52
CA LEU A 33 31.47 -2.67 -3.01
C LEU A 33 32.58 -3.05 -3.99
N LYS A 34 33.27 -4.18 -3.74
CA LYS A 34 34.34 -4.68 -4.59
C LYS A 34 33.85 -5.25 -5.93
N GLN A 35 32.74 -6.02 -5.88
CA GLN A 35 32.25 -6.73 -7.06
C GLN A 35 31.33 -5.89 -7.95
N PHE A 36 30.69 -4.86 -7.38
CA PHE A 36 29.65 -4.07 -8.03
C PHE A 36 29.80 -2.57 -7.73
N PRO A 37 30.93 -1.95 -8.12
CA PRO A 37 31.25 -0.56 -7.74
C PRO A 37 30.29 0.50 -8.33
N GLU A 38 29.55 0.17 -9.38
CA GLU A 38 28.58 1.05 -10.06
C GLU A 38 27.11 0.71 -9.72
N ASP A 39 26.89 -0.16 -8.75
CA ASP A 39 25.54 -0.55 -8.37
C ASP A 39 24.86 0.55 -7.54
N ARG A 40 23.55 0.67 -7.68
CA ARG A 40 22.72 1.61 -6.90
C ARG A 40 22.83 1.40 -5.38
N LEU A 41 23.16 0.18 -4.95
CA LEU A 41 23.33 -0.15 -3.54
C LEU A 41 24.71 0.25 -2.97
N VAL A 42 25.63 0.80 -3.77
CA VAL A 42 26.97 1.19 -3.33
C VAL A 42 26.90 2.23 -2.20
N LEU A 43 26.13 3.28 -2.36
CA LEU A 43 26.02 4.34 -1.36
C LEU A 43 25.33 3.88 -0.07
N PRO A 44 24.17 3.22 -0.08
CA PRO A 44 23.60 2.59 1.12
C PRO A 44 24.53 1.58 1.77
N THR A 45 25.30 0.82 0.99
CA THR A 45 26.28 -0.12 1.49
C THR A 45 27.42 0.58 2.22
N LYS A 46 27.96 1.65 1.65
CA LYS A 46 29.01 2.49 2.29
C LYS A 46 28.51 3.02 3.65
N TYR A 47 27.29 3.51 3.72
CA TYR A 47 26.71 4.04 4.96
C TYR A 47 26.50 2.93 6.02
N ASN A 48 25.99 1.77 5.64
CA ASN A 48 25.85 0.65 6.57
C ASN A 48 27.21 0.09 7.01
N LEU A 49 28.19 0.04 6.12
CA LEU A 49 29.55 -0.37 6.44
C LEU A 49 30.25 0.62 7.40
N TYR A 50 30.00 1.93 7.24
CA TYR A 50 30.41 2.96 8.20
C TYR A 50 29.89 2.64 9.63
N LYS A 51 28.61 2.25 9.75
CA LYS A 51 28.03 1.82 11.06
C LYS A 51 28.69 0.54 11.57
N VAL A 52 28.96 -0.44 10.70
CA VAL A 52 29.62 -1.70 11.05
C VAL A 52 31.06 -1.46 11.54
N TYR A 53 31.82 -0.60 10.88
CA TYR A 53 33.17 -0.23 11.32
C TYR A 53 33.16 0.42 12.70
N SER A 54 32.15 1.25 13.00
CA SER A 54 31.96 1.81 14.35
C SER A 54 31.73 0.71 15.39
N LEU A 55 30.88 -0.27 15.09
CA LEU A 55 30.57 -1.39 15.98
C LEU A 55 31.76 -2.33 16.19
N LEU A 56 32.67 -2.42 15.22
CA LEU A 56 33.91 -3.19 15.28
C LEU A 56 35.08 -2.41 15.88
N GLY A 57 34.91 -1.10 16.18
CA GLY A 57 36.01 -0.25 16.68
C GLY A 57 37.05 0.11 15.61
N LEU A 58 36.77 -0.08 14.32
CA LEU A 58 37.67 0.19 13.21
C LEU A 58 37.66 1.68 12.81
N SER A 59 38.11 2.53 13.73
CA SER A 59 37.97 4.00 13.62
C SER A 59 38.62 4.60 12.37
N GLN A 60 39.77 4.07 11.91
CA GLN A 60 40.44 4.53 10.72
C GLN A 60 39.63 4.25 9.44
N SER A 61 39.13 3.02 9.29
CA SER A 61 38.27 2.63 8.16
C SER A 61 36.94 3.40 8.17
N GLN A 62 36.38 3.60 9.36
CA GLN A 62 35.19 4.42 9.56
C GLN A 62 35.40 5.87 9.10
N ALA A 63 36.52 6.51 9.48
CA ALA A 63 36.82 7.88 9.10
C ALA A 63 37.03 8.03 7.59
N ILE A 64 37.73 7.08 6.96
CA ILE A 64 37.94 7.06 5.50
C ILE A 64 36.59 7.00 4.77
N LEU A 65 35.72 6.10 5.21
CA LEU A 65 34.41 5.88 4.57
C LEU A 65 33.47 7.08 4.79
N LYS A 66 33.49 7.67 6.00
CA LYS A 66 32.77 8.92 6.29
C LYS A 66 33.20 10.05 5.34
N LYS A 67 34.51 10.24 5.16
CA LYS A 67 35.08 11.23 4.27
C LYS A 67 34.63 10.99 2.82
N ASP A 68 34.74 9.75 2.34
CA ASP A 68 34.31 9.37 1.00
C ASP A 68 32.81 9.69 0.74
N ILE A 69 31.91 9.36 1.67
CA ILE A 69 30.49 9.69 1.54
C ILE A 69 30.26 11.19 1.47
N ILE A 70 30.91 11.98 2.34
CA ILE A 70 30.72 13.43 2.41
C ILE A 70 31.28 14.14 1.15
N GLU A 71 32.45 13.72 0.64
CA GLU A 71 33.12 14.40 -0.48
C GLU A 71 32.56 13.97 -1.84
N ASN A 72 32.34 12.67 -2.03
CA ASN A 72 31.95 12.10 -3.33
C ASN A 72 30.42 11.95 -3.50
N HIS A 73 29.64 12.04 -2.41
CA HIS A 73 28.19 11.93 -2.42
C HIS A 73 27.53 13.06 -1.62
N LYS A 74 28.07 14.27 -1.73
CA LYS A 74 27.69 15.47 -0.93
C LYS A 74 26.20 15.80 -0.95
N ASP A 75 25.54 15.55 -2.07
CA ASP A 75 24.10 15.82 -2.25
C ASP A 75 23.21 14.67 -1.75
N SER A 76 23.82 13.63 -1.18
CA SER A 76 23.10 12.49 -0.66
C SER A 76 22.58 12.74 0.75
N ARG A 77 21.46 12.09 1.08
CA ARG A 77 20.93 12.02 2.43
C ARG A 77 21.98 11.50 3.43
N TYR A 78 22.78 10.52 3.05
CA TYR A 78 23.80 9.92 3.93
C TYR A 78 24.89 10.92 4.30
N ALA A 79 25.33 11.74 3.35
CA ALA A 79 26.26 12.83 3.63
C ALA A 79 25.64 13.86 4.62
N ALA A 80 24.38 14.25 4.40
CA ALA A 80 23.66 15.15 5.28
C ALA A 80 23.58 14.61 6.73
N ILE A 81 23.24 13.32 6.90
CA ILE A 81 23.21 12.66 8.21
C ILE A 81 24.59 12.66 8.89
N LEU A 82 25.65 12.38 8.13
CA LEU A 82 27.02 12.31 8.66
C LEU A 82 27.60 13.67 9.01
N LEU A 83 27.16 14.73 8.33
CA LEU A 83 27.54 16.13 8.64
C LEU A 83 26.78 16.70 9.83
N ASN A 84 25.51 16.40 9.94
CA ASN A 84 24.67 16.92 11.02
C ASN A 84 23.62 15.86 11.47
N PRO A 85 24.00 14.96 12.39
CA PRO A 85 23.13 13.91 12.89
C PRO A 85 21.83 14.42 13.54
N GLU A 86 21.86 15.63 14.14
CA GLU A 86 20.69 16.21 14.79
C GLU A 86 19.64 16.67 13.76
N LEU A 87 20.05 17.17 12.60
CA LEU A 87 19.14 17.51 11.51
C LEU A 87 18.44 16.28 10.93
N ALA A 88 19.06 15.12 11.02
CA ALA A 88 18.45 13.86 10.61
C ALA A 88 17.28 13.44 11.54
N LEU A 89 17.26 13.95 12.77
CA LEU A 89 16.20 13.73 13.77
C LEU A 89 15.09 14.78 13.70
N LEU A 90 15.36 15.95 13.09
CA LEU A 90 14.35 16.97 12.90
C LEU A 90 13.37 16.51 11.80
N ASN A 91 12.08 16.67 12.07
CA ASN A 91 10.97 16.42 11.12
C ASN A 91 11.11 17.35 9.91
N ASN A 92 12.00 17.01 9.00
CA ASN A 92 12.09 17.67 7.71
C ASN A 92 10.96 17.08 6.82
N GLU A 93 10.18 17.94 6.16
CA GLU A 93 9.12 17.53 5.21
C GLU A 93 9.61 16.55 4.16
N ASN A 94 10.91 16.58 3.84
CA ASN A 94 11.59 15.65 2.93
C ASN A 94 12.22 14.44 3.63
N SER A 95 11.99 14.24 4.94
CA SER A 95 12.46 13.03 5.60
C SER A 95 11.73 11.81 5.04
N PRO A 96 12.37 10.61 5.00
CA PRO A 96 11.71 9.40 4.52
C PRO A 96 10.41 9.09 5.27
N GLN A 97 10.38 9.37 6.57
CA GLN A 97 9.16 9.18 7.36
C GLN A 97 8.06 10.17 6.97
N SER A 98 8.38 11.46 6.70
CA SER A 98 7.40 12.44 6.25
C SER A 98 6.86 12.10 4.86
N LEU A 99 7.74 11.68 3.94
CA LEU A 99 7.33 11.20 2.60
C LEU A 99 6.39 10.00 2.70
N TYR A 100 6.71 9.02 3.56
CA TYR A 100 5.81 7.90 3.83
C TYR A 100 4.47 8.36 4.40
N ASN A 101 4.46 9.26 5.40
CA ASN A 101 3.24 9.75 6.02
C ASN A 101 2.32 10.46 5.01
N ASN A 102 2.89 11.24 4.10
CA ASN A 102 2.14 11.89 3.03
C ASN A 102 1.48 10.86 2.10
N LEU A 103 2.22 9.81 1.69
CA LEU A 103 1.67 8.73 0.88
C LEU A 103 0.61 7.92 1.65
N TYR A 104 0.80 7.72 2.94
CA TYR A 104 -0.19 7.05 3.78
C TYR A 104 -1.49 7.87 3.89
N THR A 105 -1.40 9.20 3.99
CA THR A 105 -2.57 10.09 3.94
C THR A 105 -3.31 9.95 2.60
N GLN A 106 -2.59 9.90 1.48
CA GLN A 106 -3.20 9.65 0.17
C GLN A 106 -3.88 8.26 0.11
N PHE A 107 -3.28 7.25 0.74
CA PHE A 107 -3.88 5.93 0.87
C PHE A 107 -5.22 5.97 1.63
N GLU A 108 -5.29 6.70 2.73
CA GLU A 108 -6.52 6.87 3.51
C GLU A 108 -7.61 7.63 2.73
N LEU A 109 -7.20 8.55 1.85
CA LEU A 109 -8.11 9.26 0.93
C LEU A 109 -8.57 8.39 -0.26
N GLY A 110 -8.04 7.17 -0.42
CA GLY A 110 -8.40 6.28 -1.53
C GLY A 110 -7.67 6.55 -2.85
N ASN A 111 -6.66 7.42 -2.85
CA ASN A 111 -5.86 7.80 -4.03
C ASN A 111 -4.78 6.74 -4.34
N TYR A 112 -5.21 5.48 -4.48
CA TYR A 112 -4.30 4.32 -4.51
C TYR A 112 -3.30 4.33 -5.66
N GLN A 113 -3.66 4.83 -6.85
CA GLN A 113 -2.72 4.91 -7.97
C GLN A 113 -1.59 5.91 -7.67
N GLU A 114 -1.94 7.06 -7.12
CA GLU A 114 -0.98 8.09 -6.70
C GLU A 114 -0.02 7.55 -5.62
N VAL A 115 -0.55 6.74 -4.69
CA VAL A 115 0.28 6.06 -3.69
C VAL A 115 1.24 5.05 -4.33
N ILE A 116 0.79 4.26 -5.29
CA ILE A 116 1.64 3.29 -6.01
C ILE A 116 2.78 4.01 -6.71
N ASP A 117 2.47 5.03 -7.50
CA ASP A 117 3.45 5.81 -8.27
C ASP A 117 4.43 6.55 -7.35
N GLY A 118 3.90 7.15 -6.26
CA GLY A 118 4.71 7.80 -5.24
C GLY A 118 5.62 6.83 -4.48
N CYS A 119 5.13 5.64 -4.14
CA CYS A 119 5.97 4.59 -3.53
C CYS A 119 7.09 4.16 -4.48
N ASP A 120 6.82 3.92 -5.77
CA ASP A 120 7.84 3.52 -6.74
C ASP A 120 8.93 4.59 -6.89
N LEU A 121 8.54 5.86 -6.94
CA LEU A 121 9.47 6.97 -6.96
C LEU A 121 10.34 7.00 -5.69
N GLN A 122 9.74 6.90 -4.50
CA GLN A 122 10.48 6.98 -3.24
C GLN A 122 11.33 5.73 -2.98
N ILE A 123 10.88 4.54 -3.33
CA ILE A 123 11.67 3.31 -3.26
C ILE A 123 12.95 3.42 -4.09
N THR A 124 12.83 3.96 -5.30
CA THR A 124 14.00 4.19 -6.17
C THR A 124 14.95 5.23 -5.57
N ARG A 125 14.42 6.32 -5.02
CA ARG A 125 15.20 7.41 -4.42
C ARG A 125 15.86 7.05 -3.10
N LEU A 126 15.19 6.24 -2.28
CA LEU A 126 15.60 5.85 -0.93
C LEU A 126 16.15 4.42 -0.88
N ASP A 127 16.60 3.90 -2.01
CA ASP A 127 17.08 2.52 -2.11
C ASP A 127 18.09 2.20 -0.98
N GLY A 128 17.87 1.06 -0.31
CA GLY A 128 18.63 0.63 0.85
C GLY A 128 18.30 1.32 2.18
N ASP A 129 17.37 2.25 2.21
CA ASP A 129 16.90 2.89 3.45
C ASP A 129 15.95 1.97 4.26
N GLU A 130 15.93 2.16 5.57
CA GLU A 130 15.07 1.41 6.51
C GLU A 130 13.57 1.63 6.25
N ILE A 131 13.18 2.70 5.55
CA ILE A 131 11.80 3.00 5.19
C ILE A 131 11.30 2.19 3.99
N VAL A 132 12.20 1.67 3.14
CA VAL A 132 11.84 1.01 1.89
C VAL A 132 10.90 -0.19 2.08
N PRO A 133 11.12 -1.11 3.04
CA PRO A 133 10.14 -2.18 3.31
C PRO A 133 8.75 -1.68 3.64
N LYS A 134 8.65 -0.53 4.33
CA LYS A 134 7.38 0.09 4.70
C LYS A 134 6.66 0.69 3.49
N LEU A 135 7.40 1.31 2.58
CA LEU A 135 6.89 1.79 1.28
C LEU A 135 6.43 0.62 0.40
N GLU A 136 7.19 -0.46 0.33
CA GLU A 136 6.81 -1.66 -0.43
C GLU A 136 5.53 -2.31 0.11
N LEU A 137 5.35 -2.38 1.43
CA LEU A 137 4.12 -2.91 2.03
C LEU A 137 2.91 -1.99 1.77
N LEU A 138 3.11 -0.67 1.82
CA LEU A 138 2.07 0.31 1.46
C LEU A 138 1.67 0.19 -0.01
N LYS A 139 2.66 0.06 -0.91
CA LYS A 139 2.44 -0.19 -2.35
C LYS A 139 1.67 -1.49 -2.58
N ALA A 140 2.07 -2.59 -1.92
CA ALA A 140 1.38 -3.87 -2.02
C ALA A 140 -0.09 -3.77 -1.60
N THR A 141 -0.37 -3.04 -0.50
CA THR A 141 -1.72 -2.80 -0.01
C THR A 141 -2.54 -1.92 -0.98
N SER A 142 -1.93 -0.88 -1.55
CA SER A 142 -2.57 -0.01 -2.54
C SER A 142 -2.89 -0.76 -3.84
N ARG A 143 -1.97 -1.61 -4.30
CA ARG A 143 -2.20 -2.51 -5.45
C ARG A 143 -3.36 -3.48 -5.18
N ALA A 144 -3.50 -3.99 -3.96
CA ALA A 144 -4.64 -4.82 -3.58
C ALA A 144 -5.98 -4.08 -3.76
N ARG A 145 -6.02 -2.79 -3.43
CA ARG A 145 -7.23 -1.97 -3.57
C ARG A 145 -7.66 -1.77 -5.02
N LEU A 146 -6.71 -1.66 -5.96
CA LEU A 146 -7.00 -1.44 -7.38
C LEU A 146 -7.06 -2.73 -8.20
N TYR A 147 -6.19 -3.68 -7.92
CA TYR A 147 -5.99 -4.87 -8.76
C TYR A 147 -6.47 -6.17 -8.09
N GLY A 148 -6.82 -6.10 -6.79
CA GLY A 148 -7.42 -7.21 -6.07
C GLY A 148 -6.44 -8.25 -5.53
N PHE A 149 -6.98 -9.45 -5.34
CA PHE A 149 -6.37 -10.55 -4.58
C PHE A 149 -4.98 -10.97 -5.09
N GLU A 150 -4.83 -11.21 -6.40
CA GLU A 150 -3.56 -11.69 -6.94
C GLU A 150 -2.44 -10.65 -6.78
N ALA A 151 -2.74 -9.37 -7.00
CA ALA A 151 -1.78 -8.30 -6.79
C ALA A 151 -1.37 -8.16 -5.32
N TYR A 152 -2.29 -8.41 -4.38
CA TYR A 152 -1.99 -8.42 -2.96
C TYR A 152 -1.07 -9.59 -2.58
N LYS A 153 -1.41 -10.79 -3.03
CA LYS A 153 -0.63 -12.00 -2.81
C LYS A 153 0.81 -11.86 -3.33
N GLU A 154 0.97 -11.36 -4.56
CA GLU A 154 2.28 -11.07 -5.16
C GLU A 154 3.07 -10.05 -4.34
N GLY A 155 2.42 -8.93 -3.97
CA GLY A 155 3.06 -7.87 -3.19
C GLY A 155 3.51 -8.34 -1.80
N LEU A 156 2.68 -9.07 -1.06
CA LEU A 156 3.04 -9.64 0.24
C LEU A 156 4.20 -10.63 0.12
N ASN A 157 4.16 -11.52 -0.88
CA ASN A 157 5.25 -12.47 -1.13
C ASN A 157 6.56 -11.72 -1.43
N PHE A 158 6.50 -10.69 -2.25
CA PHE A 158 7.68 -9.85 -2.56
C PHE A 158 8.28 -9.24 -1.29
N VAL A 159 7.47 -8.58 -0.45
CA VAL A 159 7.95 -7.94 0.78
C VAL A 159 8.52 -8.98 1.76
N ALA A 160 7.84 -10.13 1.92
CA ALA A 160 8.30 -11.20 2.80
C ALA A 160 9.65 -11.77 2.39
N LEU A 161 9.86 -12.00 1.10
CA LEU A 161 11.10 -12.60 0.57
C LEU A 161 12.26 -11.62 0.51
N ASN A 162 12.01 -10.36 0.16
CA ASN A 162 13.07 -9.38 -0.05
C ASN A 162 13.48 -8.64 1.23
N TYR A 163 12.60 -8.57 2.24
CA TYR A 163 12.88 -7.86 3.50
C TYR A 163 12.62 -8.72 4.75
N PRO A 164 13.11 -9.97 4.83
CA PRO A 164 12.73 -10.93 5.87
C PRO A 164 13.14 -10.51 7.29
N SER A 165 14.13 -9.63 7.41
CA SER A 165 14.59 -9.10 8.71
C SER A 165 13.82 -7.90 9.20
N SER A 166 13.13 -7.16 8.32
CA SER A 166 12.33 -6.00 8.68
C SER A 166 11.02 -6.39 9.40
N LEU A 167 10.42 -5.43 10.09
CA LEU A 167 9.11 -5.60 10.71
C LEU A 167 8.04 -5.88 9.63
N GLU A 168 8.10 -5.15 8.52
CA GLU A 168 7.18 -5.23 7.40
C GLU A 168 7.31 -6.58 6.68
N GLY A 169 8.51 -7.09 6.50
CA GLY A 169 8.75 -8.40 5.90
C GLY A 169 8.17 -9.54 6.74
N LYS A 170 8.35 -9.48 8.07
CA LYS A 170 7.75 -10.45 8.99
C LYS A 170 6.22 -10.38 8.97
N LYS A 171 5.67 -9.14 8.98
CA LYS A 171 4.23 -8.91 8.87
C LYS A 171 3.68 -9.44 7.54
N ALA A 172 4.37 -9.17 6.43
CA ALA A 172 3.99 -9.68 5.12
C ALA A 172 4.02 -11.21 5.05
N ALA A 173 5.04 -11.86 5.63
CA ALA A 173 5.13 -13.32 5.70
C ALA A 173 3.98 -13.92 6.53
N GLN A 174 3.65 -13.33 7.67
CA GLN A 174 2.52 -13.74 8.48
C GLN A 174 1.20 -13.59 7.70
N MET A 175 0.97 -12.44 7.08
CA MET A 175 -0.24 -12.20 6.29
C MET A 175 -0.34 -13.14 5.09
N TYR A 176 0.76 -13.43 4.43
CA TYR A 176 0.83 -14.37 3.31
C TYR A 176 0.43 -15.79 3.74
N SER A 177 0.89 -16.23 4.91
CA SER A 177 0.61 -17.59 5.41
C SER A 177 -0.78 -17.75 6.03
N THR A 178 -1.38 -16.69 6.58
CA THR A 178 -2.65 -16.75 7.29
C THR A 178 -3.81 -16.16 6.50
N ILE A 179 -3.66 -14.94 5.98
CA ILE A 179 -4.76 -14.20 5.35
C ILE A 179 -4.98 -14.63 3.89
N ILE A 180 -3.89 -14.85 3.13
CA ILE A 180 -4.00 -15.21 1.72
C ILE A 180 -4.81 -16.51 1.51
N PRO A 181 -4.59 -17.61 2.25
CA PRO A 181 -5.41 -18.82 2.11
C PRO A 181 -6.89 -18.61 2.47
N GLU A 182 -7.18 -17.78 3.47
CA GLU A 182 -8.56 -17.42 3.82
C GLU A 182 -9.26 -16.64 2.69
N LEU A 183 -8.57 -15.64 2.13
CA LEU A 183 -9.13 -14.81 1.06
C LEU A 183 -9.30 -15.60 -0.24
N ALA A 184 -8.36 -16.49 -0.57
CA ALA A 184 -8.40 -17.31 -1.79
C ALA A 184 -9.66 -18.18 -1.88
N ASN A 185 -10.15 -18.66 -0.75
CA ASN A 185 -11.28 -19.60 -0.67
C ASN A 185 -12.65 -18.91 -0.49
N LYS A 186 -12.69 -17.56 -0.44
CA LYS A 186 -13.97 -16.84 -0.31
C LYS A 186 -14.78 -16.93 -1.59
N ALA A 187 -15.93 -17.61 -1.51
CA ALA A 187 -16.93 -17.68 -2.57
C ALA A 187 -18.16 -16.83 -2.20
N PHE A 188 -18.96 -16.48 -3.22
CA PHE A 188 -20.23 -15.80 -2.96
C PHE A 188 -21.14 -16.67 -2.08
N VAL A 189 -21.79 -16.00 -1.13
CA VAL A 189 -22.78 -16.59 -0.23
C VAL A 189 -24.18 -16.31 -0.74
N GLU A 190 -25.14 -17.15 -0.35
CA GLU A 190 -26.55 -16.92 -0.69
C GLU A 190 -27.09 -15.70 0.04
N ASP A 191 -27.69 -14.76 -0.70
CA ASP A 191 -28.23 -13.51 -0.15
C ASP A 191 -29.40 -13.76 0.83
N SER A 192 -30.14 -14.85 0.68
CA SER A 192 -31.22 -15.25 1.59
C SER A 192 -30.79 -15.45 3.04
N THR A 193 -29.49 -15.71 3.28
CA THR A 193 -28.91 -15.87 4.61
C THR A 193 -28.37 -14.57 5.21
N GLN A 194 -28.44 -13.47 4.47
CA GLN A 194 -27.82 -12.20 4.84
C GLN A 194 -28.83 -11.18 5.34
N THR A 195 -28.41 -10.26 6.19
CA THR A 195 -29.27 -9.21 6.80
C THR A 195 -28.77 -7.79 6.57
N ASN A 196 -27.63 -7.63 5.94
CA ASN A 196 -27.02 -6.33 5.67
C ASN A 196 -26.68 -6.22 4.18
N PHE A 197 -27.32 -5.28 3.51
CA PHE A 197 -27.25 -5.08 2.07
C PHE A 197 -26.84 -3.66 1.73
N LYS A 198 -26.45 -3.50 0.50
CA LYS A 198 -26.03 -2.26 -0.14
C LYS A 198 -26.67 -2.15 -1.51
N VAL A 199 -26.87 -0.92 -1.96
CA VAL A 199 -26.99 -0.63 -3.39
C VAL A 199 -25.72 0.05 -3.86
N VAL A 200 -25.21 -0.40 -4.99
CA VAL A 200 -23.93 0.02 -5.57
C VAL A 200 -24.19 0.65 -6.92
N PHE A 201 -23.82 1.91 -7.09
CA PHE A 201 -23.85 2.64 -8.34
C PHE A 201 -22.45 2.67 -8.97
N LYS A 202 -22.35 2.30 -10.24
CA LYS A 202 -21.08 2.17 -10.96
C LYS A 202 -20.82 3.39 -11.82
N PHE A 203 -19.67 4.04 -11.59
CA PHE A 203 -19.19 5.20 -12.34
C PHE A 203 -17.86 4.91 -13.02
N ASP A 204 -17.59 5.59 -14.13
CA ASP A 204 -16.21 5.70 -14.62
C ASP A 204 -15.44 6.68 -13.71
N ARG A 205 -14.20 6.37 -13.40
CA ARG A 205 -13.35 7.21 -12.53
C ARG A 205 -13.10 8.61 -13.09
N SER A 206 -13.18 8.77 -14.40
CA SER A 206 -13.00 10.07 -15.07
C SER A 206 -14.19 11.04 -14.87
N GLU A 207 -15.34 10.53 -14.46
CA GLU A 207 -16.59 11.30 -14.29
C GLU A 207 -16.64 12.04 -12.95
N VAL A 208 -15.58 12.75 -12.58
CA VAL A 208 -15.38 13.33 -11.24
C VAL A 208 -16.52 14.25 -10.81
N GLU A 209 -16.94 15.17 -11.66
CA GLU A 209 -18.03 16.14 -11.37
C GLU A 209 -19.38 15.43 -11.19
N GLU A 210 -19.66 14.42 -12.04
CA GLU A 210 -20.89 13.64 -11.95
C GLU A 210 -20.91 12.80 -10.66
N ILE A 211 -19.78 12.18 -10.29
CA ILE A 211 -19.64 11.45 -9.03
C ILE A 211 -19.88 12.38 -7.83
N ASN A 212 -19.26 13.56 -7.80
CA ASN A 212 -19.42 14.54 -6.72
C ASN A 212 -20.88 14.99 -6.57
N THR A 213 -21.52 15.34 -7.69
CA THR A 213 -22.91 15.77 -7.71
C THR A 213 -23.85 14.66 -7.24
N PHE A 214 -23.65 13.45 -7.76
CA PHE A 214 -24.46 12.29 -7.41
C PHE A 214 -24.31 11.91 -5.94
N GLU A 215 -23.08 11.86 -5.43
CA GLU A 215 -22.79 11.52 -4.03
C GLU A 215 -23.41 12.54 -3.06
N THR A 216 -23.35 13.84 -3.40
CA THR A 216 -23.96 14.90 -2.60
C THR A 216 -25.48 14.76 -2.58
N ALA A 217 -26.11 14.59 -3.75
CA ALA A 217 -27.56 14.41 -3.85
C ALA A 217 -28.02 13.13 -3.12
N LEU A 218 -27.26 12.04 -3.27
CA LEU A 218 -27.56 10.77 -2.61
C LEU A 218 -27.42 10.89 -1.07
N SER A 219 -26.42 11.61 -0.57
CA SER A 219 -26.22 11.84 0.85
C SER A 219 -27.38 12.66 1.44
N THR A 220 -27.83 13.69 0.75
CA THR A 220 -28.99 14.47 1.15
C THR A 220 -30.25 13.60 1.19
N ALA A 221 -30.51 12.84 0.14
CA ALA A 221 -31.67 11.95 0.07
C ALA A 221 -31.67 10.88 1.18
N VAL A 222 -30.49 10.34 1.54
CA VAL A 222 -30.34 9.36 2.62
C VAL A 222 -30.63 9.98 3.99
N GLU A 223 -30.29 11.25 4.23
CA GLU A 223 -30.60 11.98 5.47
C GLU A 223 -32.11 12.28 5.61
N GLU A 224 -32.81 12.48 4.51
CA GLU A 224 -34.29 12.73 4.49
C GLU A 224 -35.11 11.47 4.74
N VAL A 225 -34.52 10.28 4.46
CA VAL A 225 -35.18 8.99 4.68
C VAL A 225 -34.97 8.55 6.13
N ASP A 226 -35.85 8.96 7.04
CA ASP A 226 -35.85 8.61 8.48
C ASP A 226 -36.19 7.11 8.74
N TYR A 227 -35.71 6.21 7.90
CA TYR A 227 -36.14 4.82 7.93
C TYR A 227 -35.10 3.84 8.47
N PHE A 228 -33.77 4.14 8.33
CA PHE A 228 -32.64 3.34 8.79
C PHE A 228 -31.40 4.22 8.96
N ASN A 229 -30.41 3.71 9.69
CA ASN A 229 -29.05 4.30 9.69
C ASN A 229 -28.35 4.02 8.35
N LEU A 230 -28.84 4.66 7.29
CA LEU A 230 -28.23 4.58 5.98
C LEU A 230 -26.99 5.49 5.94
N THR A 231 -25.97 5.05 5.25
CA THR A 231 -24.74 5.84 5.02
C THR A 231 -24.30 5.71 3.58
N VAL A 232 -23.62 6.74 3.08
CA VAL A 232 -23.07 6.77 1.72
C VAL A 232 -21.56 6.68 1.80
N SER A 233 -20.92 5.93 0.90
CA SER A 233 -19.48 5.92 0.71
C SER A 233 -19.09 5.96 -0.76
N ARG A 234 -17.89 6.47 -1.02
CA ARG A 234 -17.22 6.39 -2.31
C ARG A 234 -16.08 5.40 -2.23
N ASP A 235 -16.20 4.29 -2.95
CA ASP A 235 -15.24 3.19 -2.91
C ASP A 235 -14.52 3.04 -4.25
N GLY A 236 -13.19 3.12 -4.25
CA GLY A 236 -12.38 2.76 -5.41
C GLY A 236 -12.51 1.28 -5.70
N TYR A 237 -13.07 0.91 -6.87
CA TYR A 237 -13.19 -0.49 -7.27
C TYR A 237 -11.95 -0.97 -8.02
N ASN A 238 -11.56 -0.26 -9.08
CA ASN A 238 -10.33 -0.51 -9.83
C ASN A 238 -9.79 0.80 -10.44
N THR A 239 -8.85 0.70 -11.38
CA THR A 239 -8.24 1.87 -12.03
C THR A 239 -9.25 2.76 -12.75
N ASN A 240 -10.33 2.18 -13.29
CA ASN A 240 -11.28 2.88 -14.15
C ASN A 240 -12.66 3.04 -13.51
N THR A 241 -12.93 2.40 -12.38
CA THR A 241 -14.27 2.34 -11.80
C THR A 241 -14.28 2.81 -10.36
N ILE A 242 -15.24 3.67 -10.05
CA ILE A 242 -15.64 4.08 -8.70
C ILE A 242 -17.02 3.50 -8.43
N PHE A 243 -17.22 3.03 -7.21
CA PHE A 243 -18.55 2.71 -6.68
C PHE A 243 -18.99 3.80 -5.72
N VAL A 244 -20.22 4.31 -5.92
CA VAL A 244 -20.94 5.06 -4.90
C VAL A 244 -21.94 4.10 -4.27
N VAL A 245 -21.90 3.97 -2.95
CA VAL A 245 -22.56 2.87 -2.24
C VAL A 245 -23.44 3.39 -1.13
N VAL A 246 -24.69 2.94 -1.08
CA VAL A 246 -25.58 3.13 0.08
C VAL A 246 -25.55 1.86 0.92
N HIS A 247 -25.26 2.02 2.19
CA HIS A 247 -25.17 0.96 3.19
C HIS A 247 -26.39 0.94 4.11
N GLY A 248 -26.62 -0.20 4.80
CA GLY A 248 -27.63 -0.31 5.87
C GLY A 248 -28.96 -0.88 5.43
N LEU A 249 -29.11 -1.28 4.17
CA LEU A 249 -30.32 -1.91 3.63
C LEU A 249 -30.48 -3.35 4.15
N LYS A 250 -31.72 -3.88 4.15
CA LYS A 250 -32.05 -5.14 4.82
C LYS A 250 -32.21 -6.33 3.88
N SER A 251 -32.38 -6.08 2.57
CA SER A 251 -32.51 -7.11 1.53
C SER A 251 -32.14 -6.56 0.17
N VAL A 252 -31.97 -7.46 -0.82
CA VAL A 252 -31.79 -7.06 -2.22
C VAL A 252 -33.00 -6.27 -2.73
N GLN A 253 -34.21 -6.76 -2.42
CA GLN A 253 -35.46 -6.07 -2.80
C GLN A 253 -35.56 -4.70 -2.16
N GLY A 254 -35.14 -4.57 -0.88
CA GLY A 254 -35.05 -3.29 -0.19
C GLY A 254 -34.04 -2.35 -0.85
N ALA A 255 -32.89 -2.87 -1.30
CA ALA A 255 -31.88 -2.09 -2.01
C ALA A 255 -32.39 -1.58 -3.36
N LEU A 256 -33.04 -2.43 -4.15
CA LEU A 256 -33.64 -2.04 -5.43
C LEU A 256 -34.89 -1.15 -5.26
N GLY A 257 -35.68 -1.38 -4.21
CA GLY A 257 -36.83 -0.53 -3.83
C GLY A 257 -36.39 0.88 -3.42
N PHE A 258 -35.29 0.99 -2.70
CA PHE A 258 -34.71 2.27 -2.31
C PHE A 258 -34.34 3.13 -3.52
N VAL A 259 -33.77 2.53 -4.58
CA VAL A 259 -33.48 3.25 -5.83
C VAL A 259 -34.76 3.85 -6.44
N LYS A 260 -35.88 3.12 -6.40
CA LYS A 260 -37.17 3.66 -6.89
C LYS A 260 -37.68 4.83 -6.05
N ILE A 261 -37.45 4.80 -4.73
CA ILE A 261 -37.76 5.92 -3.84
C ILE A 261 -36.92 7.16 -4.23
N LEU A 262 -35.62 6.98 -4.48
CA LEU A 262 -34.77 8.07 -4.93
C LEU A 262 -35.27 8.72 -6.23
N GLU A 263 -35.76 7.91 -7.17
CA GLU A 263 -36.28 8.40 -8.46
C GLU A 263 -37.65 9.11 -8.33
N THR A 264 -38.52 8.60 -7.45
CA THR A 264 -39.92 9.05 -7.37
C THR A 264 -40.15 10.14 -6.33
N GLU A 265 -39.48 10.07 -5.17
CA GLU A 265 -39.70 10.97 -4.04
C GLU A 265 -38.65 12.07 -3.96
N ASN A 266 -37.39 11.73 -4.28
CA ASN A 266 -36.27 12.68 -4.26
C ASN A 266 -35.95 13.27 -5.65
N GLU A 267 -36.69 12.89 -6.69
CA GLU A 267 -36.51 13.34 -8.09
C GLU A 267 -35.07 13.14 -8.61
N LEU A 268 -34.34 12.18 -8.02
CA LEU A 268 -32.95 11.91 -8.39
C LEU A 268 -32.85 11.10 -9.69
N ILE A 269 -32.27 11.68 -10.72
CA ILE A 269 -32.09 10.99 -12.00
C ILE A 269 -31.00 9.92 -11.88
N ILE A 270 -31.38 8.64 -11.91
CA ILE A 270 -30.47 7.50 -11.86
C ILE A 270 -30.16 7.01 -13.27
N SER A 271 -29.10 7.55 -13.87
CA SER A 271 -28.62 7.16 -15.21
C SER A 271 -27.55 6.07 -15.18
N LYS A 272 -26.94 5.82 -14.02
CA LYS A 272 -25.82 4.89 -13.87
C LYS A 272 -26.28 3.45 -13.60
N PRO A 273 -25.54 2.45 -14.11
CA PRO A 273 -25.80 1.06 -13.75
C PRO A 273 -25.67 0.85 -12.24
N TYR A 274 -26.60 0.10 -11.67
CA TYR A 274 -26.60 -0.21 -10.24
C TYR A 274 -26.98 -1.67 -9.98
N PHE A 275 -26.67 -2.18 -8.78
CA PHE A 275 -27.08 -3.49 -8.32
C PHE A 275 -27.16 -3.54 -6.80
N GLY A 276 -28.04 -4.42 -6.30
CA GLY A 276 -28.12 -4.76 -4.87
C GLY A 276 -27.15 -5.89 -4.55
N ILE A 277 -26.54 -5.84 -3.36
CA ILE A 277 -25.55 -6.83 -2.95
C ILE A 277 -25.50 -6.94 -1.42
N SER A 278 -25.34 -8.14 -0.88
CA SER A 278 -25.05 -8.32 0.55
C SER A 278 -23.65 -7.80 0.92
N SER A 279 -23.48 -7.37 2.17
CA SER A 279 -22.17 -6.87 2.63
C SER A 279 -21.06 -7.92 2.51
N MET A 280 -21.38 -9.21 2.71
CA MET A 280 -20.44 -10.31 2.53
C MET A 280 -20.00 -10.45 1.06
N ASN A 281 -20.96 -10.46 0.16
CA ASN A 281 -20.68 -10.55 -1.28
C ASN A 281 -19.96 -9.31 -1.81
N TYR A 282 -20.27 -8.12 -1.26
CA TYR A 282 -19.54 -6.90 -1.59
C TYR A 282 -18.06 -6.95 -1.21
N GLN A 283 -17.73 -7.53 -0.05
CA GLN A 283 -16.33 -7.76 0.32
C GLN A 283 -15.62 -8.69 -0.67
N ILE A 284 -16.30 -9.77 -1.10
CA ILE A 284 -15.75 -10.71 -2.08
C ILE A 284 -15.53 -10.02 -3.44
N VAL A 285 -16.48 -9.21 -3.87
CA VAL A 285 -16.36 -8.38 -5.08
C VAL A 285 -15.17 -7.42 -5.00
N GLN A 286 -14.97 -6.77 -3.86
CA GLN A 286 -13.83 -5.85 -3.67
C GLN A 286 -12.49 -6.60 -3.64
N ILE A 287 -12.42 -7.78 -3.04
CA ILE A 287 -11.21 -8.60 -2.94
C ILE A 287 -10.82 -9.16 -4.31
N HIS A 288 -11.76 -9.80 -5.01
CA HIS A 288 -11.49 -10.55 -6.25
C HIS A 288 -11.74 -9.76 -7.52
N LYS A 289 -12.24 -8.51 -7.43
CA LYS A 289 -12.59 -7.66 -8.58
C LYS A 289 -13.53 -8.34 -9.59
N ASN A 290 -14.48 -9.11 -9.10
CA ASN A 290 -15.36 -9.99 -9.86
C ASN A 290 -16.83 -9.53 -9.87
N ALA A 291 -17.10 -8.21 -9.82
CA ALA A 291 -18.45 -7.63 -9.83
C ALA A 291 -19.31 -8.12 -11.00
N GLU A 292 -18.75 -8.22 -12.20
CA GLU A 292 -19.46 -8.69 -13.39
C GLU A 292 -19.92 -10.16 -13.25
N ARG A 293 -19.12 -10.99 -12.55
CA ARG A 293 -19.51 -12.38 -12.25
C ARG A 293 -20.69 -12.41 -11.28
N TYR A 294 -20.65 -11.57 -10.23
CA TYR A 294 -21.74 -11.45 -9.26
C TYR A 294 -23.02 -10.97 -9.96
N ILE A 295 -22.97 -9.89 -10.74
CA ILE A 295 -24.12 -9.33 -11.44
C ILE A 295 -24.77 -10.36 -12.41
N LYS A 296 -23.96 -11.21 -13.05
CA LYS A 296 -24.47 -12.31 -13.90
C LYS A 296 -25.15 -13.42 -13.11
N SER A 297 -24.73 -13.66 -11.86
CA SER A 297 -25.31 -14.72 -11.01
C SER A 297 -26.66 -14.37 -10.40
N ILE A 298 -27.01 -13.09 -10.35
CA ILE A 298 -28.29 -12.59 -9.78
C ILE A 298 -29.34 -12.25 -10.84
N LYS A 299 -29.00 -12.34 -12.11
CA LYS A 299 -29.93 -12.21 -13.25
C LYS A 299 -30.57 -13.55 -13.59
#